data_5a0c71b06c7892b751d9141fb6c10b3f
#
_entry.id   5a0c71b06c7892b751d9141fb6c10b3f
#
_cell.length_a   1.000
_cell.length_b   1.000
_cell.length_c   1.000
_cell.angle_alpha   90.00
_cell.angle_beta   90.00
_cell.angle_gamma   90.00
#
_symmetry.space_group_name_H-M   'P 1'
#
loop_
_entity.id
_entity.type
_entity.pdbx_description
1 polymer ?
#
loop_
_entity_poly.entity_id
_entity_poly.type
_entity_poly.pdbx_seq_one_letter_code
_entity_poly.pdbx_strand_id
1 'polypeptide(L)'
;PLPLSFLDNPRAPMLYYPCQEVLTMPELCRFAGIIIKLLYNDTVQHNKPHVHVFYGEYEASVGVDGELLAGALPVKQLRIVAGWLALHEEEVYAAWNKAVRGEPFEKIAPLA
;
A
#
# COMPACT_ATOMS: atom_id res chain seq x y z
N PRO A 1 4.50 5.08 23.71
CA PRO A 1 4.68 5.15 23.04
C PRO A 1 4.61 4.64 22.78
N LEU A 2 4.46 4.46 23.05
CA LEU A 2 4.54 4.37 22.20
C LEU A 2 4.90 3.86 21.88
N PRO A 3 5.18 3.67 22.41
CA PRO A 3 5.78 3.58 21.67
C PRO A 3 6.11 3.23 21.18
N LEU A 4 6.25 3.22 21.60
CA LEU A 4 6.59 3.27 20.63
C LEU A 4 6.83 2.90 20.06
N SER A 5 7.04 2.82 20.78
CA SER A 5 7.23 2.92 19.83
C SER A 5 6.88 2.81 19.35
N PHE A 6 6.60 3.07 19.87
CA PHE A 6 6.23 3.39 19.13
C PHE A 6 6.31 3.49 18.87
N LEU A 7 6.58 3.88 19.53
CA LEU A 7 6.65 4.30 19.01
C LEU A 7 7.26 4.27 18.64
N ASP A 8 7.66 4.26 19.09
CA ASP A 8 8.06 4.48 18.42
C ASP A 8 8.37 4.47 17.69
N ASN A 9 8.46 4.81 17.85
CA ASN A 9 8.41 5.18 16.90
C ASN A 9 8.39 5.71 16.24
N PRO A 10 8.60 6.11 16.48
CA PRO A 10 8.21 6.98 15.98
C PRO A 10 7.62 7.14 15.19
N ARG A 11 7.12 7.02 15.10
CA ARG A 11 6.28 7.02 14.50
C ARG A 11 5.44 6.98 15.04
N ALA A 12 5.35 7.15 16.06
CA ALA A 12 4.63 7.21 16.36
C ALA A 12 4.08 7.33 16.91
N PRO A 13 3.62 7.52 17.37
CA PRO A 13 2.99 7.77 17.76
C PRO A 13 2.24 7.46 18.08
N MET A 14 1.93 7.49 18.68
CA MET A 14 1.32 7.42 18.69
C MET A 14 0.62 7.10 19.02
N LEU A 15 0.26 6.84 19.64
CA LEU A 15 -0.48 6.71 19.66
C LEU A 15 -1.11 6.11 19.55
N TYR A 16 -1.30 5.76 19.73
CA TYR A 16 -1.81 5.21 19.36
C TYR A 16 -2.33 4.81 18.65
N TYR A 17 -2.01 3.94 18.83
CA TYR A 17 -2.95 3.60 17.92
C TYR A 17 -2.79 2.41 16.98
N PRO A 18 -2.45 1.22 17.37
CA PRO A 18 -2.27 0.05 16.52
C PRO A 18 -3.52 -0.38 15.75
N CYS A 19 -4.66 -0.28 16.39
CA CYS A 19 -5.91 -0.62 15.71
C CYS A 19 -6.16 0.29 14.52
N GLN A 20 -5.71 1.51 14.64
CA GLN A 20 -5.90 2.48 13.57
C GLN A 20 -5.09 2.13 12.35
N GLU A 21 -3.93 1.53 12.54
CA GLU A 21 -3.13 1.13 11.40
C GLU A 21 -3.84 0.10 10.55
N VAL A 22 -4.50 -0.84 11.20
CA VAL A 22 -5.24 -1.86 10.48
C VAL A 22 -6.34 -1.21 9.65
N LEU A 23 -7.01 -0.21 10.22
CA LEU A 23 -8.11 0.46 9.54
C LEU A 23 -7.66 1.39 8.43
N THR A 24 -6.43 1.94 8.55
CA THR A 24 -5.95 2.93 7.59
C THR A 24 -5.19 2.33 6.43
N MET A 25 -5.00 1.02 6.40
CA MET A 25 -4.26 0.36 5.34
C MET A 25 -5.01 -0.90 4.90
N PRO A 26 -6.21 -0.73 4.34
CA PRO A 26 -7.00 -1.89 3.91
C PRO A 26 -6.39 -2.55 2.69
N GLU A 27 -6.68 -3.82 2.56
CA GLU A 27 -6.16 -4.63 1.48
C GLU A 27 -6.91 -4.30 0.18
N LEU A 28 -6.16 -4.12 -0.90
CA LEU A 28 -6.72 -3.87 -2.22
C LEU A 28 -6.82 -5.18 -3.01
N CYS A 29 -5.80 -6.04 -2.90
CA CYS A 29 -5.76 -7.28 -3.64
C CYS A 29 -4.73 -8.21 -3.01
N ARG A 30 -4.91 -9.51 -3.23
CA ARG A 30 -3.98 -10.52 -2.71
C ARG A 30 -3.89 -11.67 -3.71
N PHE A 31 -2.67 -12.00 -4.14
CA PHE A 31 -2.46 -13.12 -5.03
C PHE A 31 -0.98 -13.51 -5.04
N ALA A 32 -0.70 -14.77 -5.30
CA ALA A 32 0.67 -15.29 -5.43
C ALA A 32 1.57 -14.91 -4.25
N GLY A 33 1.02 -14.89 -3.03
CA GLY A 33 1.77 -14.52 -1.85
C GLY A 33 2.01 -13.03 -1.72
N ILE A 34 1.52 -12.23 -2.64
CA ILE A 34 1.67 -10.79 -2.65
C ILE A 34 0.40 -10.15 -2.09
N ILE A 35 0.57 -9.17 -1.20
CA ILE A 35 -0.56 -8.43 -0.64
C ILE A 35 -0.37 -6.97 -1.04
N ILE A 36 -1.40 -6.40 -1.64
CA ILE A 36 -1.36 -5.02 -2.11
C ILE A 36 -2.38 -4.23 -1.29
N LYS A 37 -1.91 -3.13 -0.68
CA LYS A 37 -2.74 -2.31 0.19
C LYS A 37 -2.66 -0.85 -0.22
N LEU A 38 -3.67 -0.09 0.16
CA LEU A 38 -3.67 1.36 0.05
C LEU A 38 -3.78 1.96 1.44
N LEU A 39 -3.10 3.08 1.65
CA LEU A 39 -3.14 3.80 2.91
C LEU A 39 -4.06 5.00 2.74
N TYR A 40 -5.02 5.16 3.65
CA TYR A 40 -5.90 6.32 3.62
C TYR A 40 -5.10 7.60 3.85
N ASN A 41 -5.42 8.63 3.06
CA ASN A 41 -4.81 9.95 3.19
C ASN A 41 -3.29 9.92 3.02
N ASP A 42 -2.79 9.03 2.18
CA ASP A 42 -1.36 8.80 2.01
C ASP A 42 -0.78 9.75 0.97
N THR A 43 -0.54 10.98 1.38
CA THR A 43 0.08 11.97 0.49
C THR A 43 1.29 12.63 1.12
N VAL A 44 1.76 12.12 2.27
CA VAL A 44 2.80 12.79 3.04
C VAL A 44 4.18 12.60 2.43
N GLN A 45 4.55 11.36 2.15
CA GLN A 45 5.88 11.07 1.63
C GLN A 45 5.94 11.06 0.12
N HIS A 46 4.87 10.59 -0.51
CA HIS A 46 4.83 10.45 -1.96
C HIS A 46 3.57 11.11 -2.48
N ASN A 47 3.73 12.13 -3.30
CA ASN A 47 2.58 12.78 -3.93
C ASN A 47 2.05 11.97 -5.10
N LYS A 48 2.84 11.02 -5.56
CA LYS A 48 2.50 10.20 -6.71
C LYS A 48 1.59 9.07 -6.29
N PRO A 49 0.54 8.77 -7.05
CA PRO A 49 -0.33 7.62 -6.73
C PRO A 49 0.48 6.34 -6.65
N HIS A 50 0.28 5.59 -5.57
CA HIS A 50 1.08 4.40 -5.32
C HIS A 50 0.33 3.43 -4.43
N VAL A 51 0.83 2.19 -4.39
CA VAL A 51 0.31 1.14 -3.53
C VAL A 51 1.43 0.63 -2.64
N HIS A 52 1.04 0.01 -1.54
CA HIS A 52 1.98 -0.63 -0.63
C HIS A 52 1.91 -2.13 -0.86
N VAL A 53 3.05 -2.75 -1.09
CA VAL A 53 3.14 -4.15 -1.48
C VAL A 53 3.91 -4.91 -0.42
N PHE A 54 3.37 -6.05 -0.01
CA PHE A 54 3.97 -6.92 0.99
C PHE A 54 4.15 -8.31 0.41
N TYR A 55 5.35 -8.86 0.57
CA TYR A 55 5.65 -10.20 0.11
C TYR A 55 6.64 -10.82 1.08
N GLY A 56 6.17 -11.77 1.91
CA GLY A 56 7.02 -12.32 2.93
C GLY A 56 7.54 -11.23 3.86
N GLU A 57 8.85 -11.12 3.93
CA GLU A 57 9.49 -10.09 4.75
C GLU A 57 9.72 -8.80 3.97
N TYR A 58 9.39 -8.79 2.68
CA TYR A 58 9.61 -7.61 1.86
C TYR A 58 8.44 -6.66 1.93
N GLU A 59 8.76 -5.39 1.84
CA GLU A 59 7.75 -4.35 1.81
C GLU A 59 8.23 -3.26 0.86
N ALA A 60 7.33 -2.76 0.02
CA ALA A 60 7.71 -1.75 -0.96
C ALA A 60 6.54 -0.83 -1.26
N SER A 61 6.86 0.40 -1.66
CA SER A 61 5.89 1.33 -2.22
C SER A 61 6.14 1.37 -3.72
N VAL A 62 5.09 1.11 -4.49
CA VAL A 62 5.20 1.01 -5.95
C VAL A 62 4.19 1.96 -6.56
N GLY A 63 4.66 2.84 -7.46
CA GLY A 63 3.77 3.75 -8.16
C GLY A 63 2.80 3.00 -9.04
N VAL A 64 1.65 3.59 -9.31
CA VAL A 64 0.66 2.95 -10.17
C VAL A 64 1.23 2.71 -11.56
N ASP A 65 2.23 3.50 -11.96
CA ASP A 65 2.92 3.30 -13.23
C ASP A 65 3.98 2.20 -13.16
N GLY A 66 4.12 1.53 -12.02
CA GLY A 66 5.07 0.44 -11.87
C GLY A 66 6.43 0.81 -11.31
N GLU A 67 6.64 2.09 -11.00
CA GLU A 67 7.93 2.54 -10.50
C GLU A 67 8.10 2.18 -9.02
N LEU A 68 9.25 1.61 -8.66
CA LEU A 68 9.56 1.33 -7.27
C LEU A 68 9.94 2.64 -6.58
N LEU A 69 9.15 3.06 -5.61
CA LEU A 69 9.37 4.33 -4.93
C LEU A 69 10.18 4.17 -3.65
N ALA A 70 9.97 3.07 -2.92
CA ALA A 70 10.66 2.84 -1.67
C ALA A 70 10.61 1.36 -1.34
N GLY A 71 11.55 0.90 -0.49
CA GLY A 71 11.59 -0.47 -0.08
C GLY A 71 12.17 -1.38 -1.13
N ALA A 72 11.84 -2.66 -1.07
CA ALA A 72 12.40 -3.64 -2.00
C ALA A 72 11.46 -4.82 -2.17
N LEU A 73 11.49 -5.41 -3.38
CA LEU A 73 10.82 -6.66 -3.68
C LEU A 73 11.75 -7.47 -4.56
N PRO A 74 11.67 -8.81 -4.51
CA PRO A 74 12.40 -9.60 -5.50
C PRO A 74 11.94 -9.20 -6.90
N VAL A 75 12.85 -9.29 -7.87
CA VAL A 75 12.58 -8.82 -9.23
C VAL A 75 11.34 -9.48 -9.81
N LYS A 76 11.18 -10.76 -9.58
CA LYS A 76 10.03 -11.49 -10.12
C LYS A 76 8.72 -10.91 -9.59
N GLN A 77 8.65 -10.69 -8.27
CA GLN A 77 7.43 -10.18 -7.67
C GLN A 77 7.17 -8.73 -8.09
N LEU A 78 8.24 -7.96 -8.23
CA LEU A 78 8.08 -6.57 -8.70
C LEU A 78 7.49 -6.55 -10.10
N ARG A 79 7.92 -7.45 -10.98
CA ARG A 79 7.38 -7.55 -12.33
C ARG A 79 5.92 -7.95 -12.33
N ILE A 80 5.57 -8.89 -11.45
CA ILE A 80 4.18 -9.34 -11.34
C ILE A 80 3.30 -8.19 -10.89
N VAL A 81 3.74 -7.43 -9.88
CA VAL A 81 2.99 -6.29 -9.40
C VAL A 81 2.84 -5.23 -10.49
N ALA A 82 3.93 -4.95 -11.21
CA ALA A 82 3.89 -3.95 -12.28
C ALA A 82 2.90 -4.37 -13.37
N GLY A 83 2.86 -5.65 -13.70
CA GLY A 83 1.90 -6.14 -14.69
C GLY A 83 0.47 -6.03 -14.21
N TRP A 84 0.23 -6.37 -12.95
CA TRP A 84 -1.10 -6.22 -12.36
C TRP A 84 -1.54 -4.75 -12.35
N LEU A 85 -0.62 -3.85 -11.98
CA LEU A 85 -0.93 -2.43 -11.98
C LEU A 85 -1.25 -1.93 -13.37
N ALA A 86 -0.51 -2.38 -14.38
CA ALA A 86 -0.79 -1.98 -15.75
C ALA A 86 -2.16 -2.47 -16.21
N LEU A 87 -2.52 -3.69 -15.80
CA LEU A 87 -3.79 -4.28 -16.21
C LEU A 87 -4.98 -3.59 -15.54
N HIS A 88 -4.81 -3.16 -14.30
CA HIS A 88 -5.90 -2.57 -13.52
C HIS A 88 -5.68 -1.10 -13.22
N GLU A 89 -4.99 -0.41 -14.10
CA GLU A 89 -4.57 0.96 -13.85
C GLU A 89 -5.73 1.87 -13.48
N GLU A 90 -6.82 1.80 -14.24
CA GLU A 90 -7.96 2.69 -13.99
C GLU A 90 -8.63 2.40 -12.66
N GLU A 91 -8.75 1.11 -12.33
CA GLU A 91 -9.36 0.72 -11.07
C GLU A 91 -8.50 1.17 -9.88
N VAL A 92 -7.18 1.05 -10.01
CA VAL A 92 -6.28 1.45 -8.95
C VAL A 92 -6.32 2.96 -8.75
N TYR A 93 -6.35 3.74 -9.85
CA TYR A 93 -6.47 5.19 -9.72
C TYR A 93 -7.78 5.58 -9.05
N ALA A 94 -8.88 4.89 -9.38
CA ALA A 94 -10.15 5.18 -8.75
C ALA A 94 -10.09 4.92 -7.25
N ALA A 95 -9.46 3.80 -6.86
CA ALA A 95 -9.31 3.46 -5.46
C ALA A 95 -8.40 4.47 -4.75
N TRP A 96 -7.31 4.88 -5.41
CA TRP A 96 -6.40 5.88 -4.87
C TRP A 96 -7.12 7.20 -4.60
N ASN A 97 -7.93 7.64 -5.55
CA ASN A 97 -8.66 8.89 -5.38
C ASN A 97 -9.60 8.84 -4.18
N LYS A 98 -10.23 7.69 -3.95
CA LYS A 98 -11.06 7.53 -2.77
C LYS A 98 -10.21 7.49 -1.50
N ALA A 99 -9.10 6.77 -1.53
CA ALA A 99 -8.25 6.61 -0.36
C ALA A 99 -7.67 7.93 0.12
N VAL A 100 -7.27 8.82 -0.81
CA VAL A 100 -6.70 10.11 -0.39
C VAL A 100 -7.75 11.01 0.23
N ARG A 101 -9.02 10.74 -0.01
CA ARG A 101 -10.11 11.47 0.65
C ARG A 101 -10.61 10.76 1.90
N GLY A 102 -9.96 9.65 2.28
CA GLY A 102 -10.39 8.87 3.44
C GLY A 102 -11.66 8.10 3.20
N GLU A 103 -12.05 7.88 1.95
CA GLU A 103 -13.27 7.17 1.61
C GLU A 103 -13.00 5.70 1.35
N PRO A 104 -13.94 4.81 1.67
CA PRO A 104 -13.76 3.38 1.40
C PRO A 104 -13.67 3.11 -0.11
N PHE A 105 -12.90 2.09 -0.45
CA PHE A 105 -12.74 1.69 -1.84
C PHE A 105 -12.93 0.18 -1.94
N GLU A 106 -13.19 -0.30 -3.15
CA GLU A 106 -13.47 -1.69 -3.39
C GLU A 106 -12.19 -2.46 -3.73
N LYS A 107 -12.19 -3.74 -3.41
CA LYS A 107 -11.08 -4.60 -3.80
C LYS A 107 -11.09 -4.80 -5.30
N ILE A 108 -9.92 -5.12 -5.83
CA ILE A 108 -9.71 -5.31 -7.26
C ILE A 108 -9.34 -6.77 -7.49
N ALA A 109 -9.71 -7.30 -8.66
CA ALA A 109 -9.48 -8.70 -8.98
C ALA A 109 -7.99 -9.04 -9.02
N PRO A 110 -7.62 -10.24 -8.57
CA PRO A 110 -6.23 -10.67 -8.64
C PRO A 110 -5.80 -10.97 -10.08
N LEU A 111 -4.50 -11.13 -10.25
CA LEU A 111 -3.96 -11.36 -11.58
C LEU A 111 -4.45 -12.67 -12.18
N ALA A 112 -4.54 -13.70 -11.39
CA ALA A 112 -4.96 -14.99 -11.91
C ALA A 112 -5.71 -15.80 -10.87
#